data_29ecfcc467d57a6071df23db412ee1e7
#
_entry.id   29ecfcc467d57a6071df23db412ee1e7
#
_cell.length_a   1.000
_cell.length_b   1.000
_cell.length_c   1.000
_cell.angle_alpha   90.00
_cell.angle_beta   90.00
_cell.angle_gamma   90.00
#
_symmetry.space_group_name_H-M   'P 1'
#
loop_
_entity.id
_entity.type
_entity.pdbx_description
1 polymer ?
#
loop_
_entity_poly.entity_id
_entity_poly.type
_entity_poly.pdbx_seq_one_letter_code
_entity_poly.pdbx_strand_id
1 'polypeptide(L)'
;MKELKVKVILNEQHSLMDSQKAILDQTFGENGWGFLKVPANGWTLEEQIKIANSLVGTVFEKSTIIFASPVPVLMARLSSLMGEQKALKIQGTEVFVLHNDKREKKELPNGKIIQVVAQEGWQLVEI
;
A
#
# COMPACT_ATOMS: atom_id res chain seq x y z
N MET A 1 -3.76 16.89 -17.12
CA MET A 1 -3.39 16.54 -15.73
C MET A 1 -2.72 15.18 -15.74
N LYS A 2 -1.51 15.08 -15.20
CA LYS A 2 -0.84 13.78 -15.13
C LYS A 2 -1.45 12.94 -14.01
N GLU A 3 -1.76 11.70 -14.32
CA GLU A 3 -2.13 10.73 -13.32
C GLU A 3 -0.93 10.44 -12.41
N LEU A 4 -1.17 10.35 -11.09
CA LEU A 4 -0.10 10.04 -10.15
C LEU A 4 0.35 8.60 -10.33
N LYS A 5 1.67 8.41 -10.41
CA LYS A 5 2.30 7.09 -10.61
C LYS A 5 2.48 6.31 -9.31
N VAL A 6 2.35 6.99 -8.18
CA VAL A 6 2.47 6.41 -6.85
C VAL A 6 1.09 6.35 -6.22
N LYS A 7 0.60 5.14 -5.98
CA LYS A 7 -0.75 4.93 -5.43
C LYS A 7 -0.67 4.19 -4.10
N VAL A 8 -1.34 4.76 -3.09
CA VAL A 8 -1.44 4.17 -1.76
C VAL A 8 -2.80 3.49 -1.64
N ILE A 9 -2.77 2.18 -1.44
CA ILE A 9 -3.99 1.37 -1.31
C ILE A 9 -4.42 1.39 0.15
N LEU A 10 -5.58 1.98 0.40
CA LEU A 10 -6.12 2.18 1.74
C LEU A 10 -7.62 1.92 1.73
N ASN A 11 -8.10 1.14 2.70
CA ASN A 11 -9.54 0.93 2.88
C ASN A 11 -10.22 2.27 3.16
N GLU A 12 -11.37 2.53 2.52
CA GLU A 12 -12.08 3.81 2.63
C GLU A 12 -12.54 4.15 4.06
N GLN A 13 -12.63 3.14 4.94
CA GLN A 13 -12.97 3.33 6.35
C GLN A 13 -11.78 3.72 7.21
N HIS A 14 -10.57 3.64 6.68
CA HIS A 14 -9.35 3.96 7.40
C HIS A 14 -8.76 5.29 6.94
N SER A 15 -7.91 5.86 7.76
CA SER A 15 -7.08 7.01 7.41
C SER A 15 -5.64 6.73 7.79
N LEU A 16 -4.71 7.37 7.08
CA LEU A 16 -3.30 7.24 7.42
C LEU A 16 -3.00 7.95 8.74
N MET A 17 -2.12 7.36 9.52
CA MET A 17 -1.51 8.04 10.67
C MET A 17 -0.58 9.14 10.16
N ASP A 18 -0.36 10.18 10.96
CA ASP A 18 0.53 11.29 10.59
C ASP A 18 1.95 10.80 10.29
N SER A 19 2.45 9.82 11.03
CA SER A 19 3.76 9.22 10.81
C SER A 19 3.85 8.46 9.49
N GLN A 20 2.79 7.78 9.09
CA GLN A 20 2.71 7.09 7.80
C GLN A 20 2.73 8.12 6.65
N LYS A 21 1.93 9.15 6.78
CA LYS A 21 1.88 10.24 5.80
C LYS A 21 3.23 10.93 5.66
N ALA A 22 3.91 11.17 6.79
CA ALA A 22 5.24 11.79 6.79
C ALA A 22 6.25 10.97 5.99
N ILE A 23 6.23 9.64 6.13
CA ILE A 23 7.12 8.75 5.36
C ILE A 23 6.83 8.86 3.87
N LEU A 24 5.57 8.87 3.48
CA LEU A 24 5.17 8.98 2.08
C LEU A 24 5.57 10.34 1.49
N ASP A 25 5.34 11.42 2.23
CA ASP A 25 5.73 12.77 1.80
C ASP A 25 7.24 12.90 1.67
N GLN A 26 7.98 12.30 2.59
CA GLN A 26 9.44 12.33 2.58
C GLN A 26 10.03 11.53 1.43
N THR A 27 9.41 10.41 1.09
CA THR A 27 9.90 9.50 0.05
C THR A 27 9.49 9.94 -1.35
N PHE A 28 8.26 10.41 -1.53
CA PHE A 28 7.67 10.69 -2.85
C PHE A 28 7.32 12.17 -3.06
N GLY A 29 7.42 13.01 -2.03
CA GLY A 29 6.98 14.41 -2.06
C GLY A 29 5.51 14.55 -1.65
N GLU A 30 5.14 15.71 -1.11
CA GLU A 30 3.78 15.97 -0.61
C GLU A 30 2.70 15.77 -1.67
N ASN A 31 3.01 16.08 -2.92
CA ASN A 31 2.08 15.94 -4.03
C ASN A 31 2.47 14.80 -4.99
N GLY A 32 3.39 13.93 -4.55
CA GLY A 32 3.94 12.86 -5.38
C GLY A 32 3.21 11.53 -5.29
N TRP A 33 2.17 11.45 -4.48
CA TRP A 33 1.41 10.21 -4.28
C TRP A 33 -0.07 10.52 -4.06
N GLY A 34 -0.91 9.52 -4.31
CA GLY A 34 -2.35 9.63 -4.11
C GLY A 34 -2.95 8.31 -3.66
N PHE A 35 -4.23 8.31 -3.34
CA PHE A 35 -4.92 7.12 -2.84
C PHE A 35 -5.59 6.34 -3.97
N LEU A 36 -5.57 5.02 -3.81
CA LEU A 36 -6.55 4.13 -4.43
C LEU A 36 -7.34 3.51 -3.28
N LYS A 37 -8.58 3.97 -3.10
CA LYS A 37 -9.41 3.58 -1.97
C LYS A 37 -10.07 2.23 -2.22
N VAL A 38 -9.91 1.33 -1.25
CA VAL A 38 -10.61 0.04 -1.26
C VAL A 38 -12.00 0.25 -0.66
N PRO A 39 -13.08 -0.17 -1.34
CA PRO A 39 -14.43 -0.07 -0.76
C PRO A 39 -14.52 -0.77 0.60
N ALA A 40 -15.42 -0.29 1.47
CA ALA A 40 -15.59 -0.85 2.82
C ALA A 40 -15.80 -2.37 2.80
N ASN A 41 -16.53 -2.86 1.80
CA ASN A 41 -16.80 -4.29 1.61
C ASN A 41 -15.68 -5.05 0.91
N GLY A 42 -14.61 -4.35 0.52
CA GLY A 42 -13.53 -4.92 -0.24
C GLY A 42 -13.85 -5.05 -1.73
N TRP A 43 -12.89 -5.56 -2.49
CA TRP A 43 -13.06 -5.92 -3.89
C TRP A 43 -13.31 -7.41 -4.04
N THR A 44 -14.11 -7.80 -5.03
CA THR A 44 -14.27 -9.20 -5.41
C THR A 44 -12.97 -9.76 -5.98
N LEU A 45 -12.86 -11.05 -6.10
CA LEU A 45 -11.71 -11.70 -6.73
C LEU A 45 -11.49 -11.16 -8.15
N GLU A 46 -12.56 -11.09 -8.93
CA GLU A 46 -12.48 -10.59 -10.31
C GLU A 46 -12.00 -9.13 -10.37
N GLU A 47 -12.54 -8.29 -9.48
CA GLU A 47 -12.10 -6.89 -9.39
C GLU A 47 -10.62 -6.77 -9.03
N GLN A 48 -10.13 -7.59 -8.08
CA GLN A 48 -8.72 -7.56 -7.69
C GLN A 48 -7.81 -7.95 -8.84
N ILE A 49 -8.19 -8.93 -9.65
CA ILE A 49 -7.43 -9.34 -10.83
C ILE A 49 -7.36 -8.20 -11.85
N LYS A 50 -8.49 -7.56 -12.13
CA LYS A 50 -8.56 -6.43 -13.06
C LYS A 50 -7.72 -5.25 -12.57
N ILE A 51 -7.80 -4.94 -11.28
CA ILE A 51 -7.04 -3.84 -10.68
C ILE A 51 -5.55 -4.14 -10.76
N ALA A 52 -5.11 -5.36 -10.46
CA ALA A 52 -3.72 -5.74 -10.57
C ALA A 52 -3.20 -5.48 -11.98
N ASN A 53 -3.92 -5.93 -13.00
CA ASN A 53 -3.53 -5.72 -14.39
C ASN A 53 -3.47 -4.25 -14.78
N SER A 54 -4.32 -3.40 -14.18
CA SER A 54 -4.32 -1.96 -14.45
C SER A 54 -3.20 -1.21 -13.72
N LEU A 55 -2.69 -1.75 -12.62
CA LEU A 55 -1.68 -1.10 -11.78
C LEU A 55 -0.25 -1.36 -12.22
N VAL A 56 -0.01 -2.45 -12.96
CA VAL A 56 1.36 -2.76 -13.38
C VAL A 56 1.89 -1.69 -14.32
N GLY A 57 3.14 -1.31 -14.11
CA GLY A 57 3.82 -0.38 -14.99
C GLY A 57 4.37 -1.07 -16.25
N THR A 58 5.01 -0.28 -17.09
CA THR A 58 5.62 -0.74 -18.34
C THR A 58 7.06 -0.27 -18.42
N VAL A 59 7.75 -0.61 -19.49
CA VAL A 59 9.10 -0.07 -19.76
C VAL A 59 9.09 1.45 -19.93
N PHE A 60 7.95 2.01 -20.30
CA PHE A 60 7.78 3.45 -20.56
C PHE A 60 7.25 4.20 -19.36
N GLU A 61 6.47 3.55 -18.50
CA GLU A 61 5.85 4.17 -17.34
C GLU A 61 5.96 3.26 -16.12
N LYS A 62 6.74 3.71 -15.15
CA LYS A 62 6.90 3.01 -13.88
C LYS A 62 5.69 3.28 -12.98
N SER A 63 5.19 2.23 -12.35
CA SER A 63 4.10 2.31 -11.37
C SER A 63 4.62 1.90 -10.00
N THR A 64 4.26 2.66 -8.98
CA THR A 64 4.61 2.36 -7.59
C THR A 64 3.33 2.19 -6.78
N ILE A 65 3.20 1.07 -6.09
CA ILE A 65 2.03 0.73 -5.29
C ILE A 65 2.46 0.52 -3.84
N ILE A 66 1.78 1.18 -2.91
CA ILE A 66 2.04 1.03 -1.47
C ILE A 66 0.78 0.52 -0.80
N PHE A 67 0.89 -0.60 -0.09
CA PHE A 67 -0.23 -1.16 0.67
C PHE A 67 -0.23 -0.60 2.09
N ALA A 68 -1.18 0.28 2.38
CA ALA A 68 -1.49 0.72 3.73
C ALA A 68 -2.56 -0.17 4.36
N SER A 69 -3.41 -0.79 3.54
CA SER A 69 -4.36 -1.81 3.95
C SER A 69 -4.05 -3.12 3.22
N PRO A 70 -4.13 -4.28 3.89
CA PRO A 70 -3.86 -5.56 3.23
C PRO A 70 -4.99 -5.95 2.28
N VAL A 71 -4.62 -6.32 1.07
CA VAL A 71 -5.53 -6.90 0.07
C VAL A 71 -4.81 -8.11 -0.51
N PRO A 72 -4.91 -9.27 0.15
CA PRO A 72 -4.01 -10.40 -0.11
C PRO A 72 -3.97 -10.92 -1.54
N VAL A 73 -5.11 -11.06 -2.20
CA VAL A 73 -5.15 -11.56 -3.58
C VAL A 73 -4.52 -10.55 -4.53
N LEU A 74 -4.80 -9.26 -4.34
CA LEU A 74 -4.18 -8.19 -5.14
C LEU A 74 -2.66 -8.18 -4.94
N MET A 75 -2.20 -8.30 -3.70
CA MET A 75 -0.77 -8.35 -3.38
C MET A 75 -0.10 -9.55 -4.06
N ALA A 76 -0.70 -10.72 -3.97
CA ALA A 76 -0.16 -11.93 -4.59
C ALA A 76 -0.11 -11.81 -6.11
N ARG A 77 -1.15 -11.26 -6.72
CA ARG A 77 -1.23 -11.09 -8.17
C ARG A 77 -0.18 -10.10 -8.66
N LEU A 78 -0.01 -8.98 -7.96
CA LEU A 78 1.03 -7.99 -8.29
C LEU A 78 2.44 -8.60 -8.17
N SER A 79 2.69 -9.39 -7.13
CA SER A 79 3.98 -10.06 -6.97
C SER A 79 4.27 -11.02 -8.13
N SER A 80 3.26 -11.75 -8.58
CA SER A 80 3.37 -12.65 -9.74
C SER A 80 3.70 -11.86 -11.02
N LEU A 81 2.99 -10.78 -11.26
CA LEU A 81 3.22 -9.93 -12.44
C LEU A 81 4.61 -9.27 -12.41
N MET A 82 5.07 -8.86 -11.24
CA MET A 82 6.43 -8.34 -11.06
C MET A 82 7.48 -9.40 -11.37
N GLY A 83 7.25 -10.66 -10.98
CA GLY A 83 8.14 -11.77 -11.30
C GLY A 83 8.25 -12.00 -12.80
N GLU A 84 7.13 -11.92 -13.51
CA GLU A 84 7.11 -12.00 -14.97
C GLU A 84 7.91 -10.85 -15.60
N GLN A 85 7.73 -9.63 -15.09
CA GLN A 85 8.47 -8.46 -15.57
C GLN A 85 9.99 -8.61 -15.34
N LYS A 86 10.39 -9.10 -14.18
CA LYS A 86 11.81 -9.35 -13.88
C LYS A 86 12.41 -10.36 -14.84
N ALA A 87 11.70 -11.42 -15.17
CA ALA A 87 12.15 -12.42 -16.15
C ALA A 87 12.37 -11.81 -17.54
N LEU A 88 11.59 -10.78 -17.88
CA LEU A 88 11.74 -10.04 -19.15
C LEU A 88 12.66 -8.82 -19.01
N LYS A 89 13.29 -8.63 -17.85
CA LYS A 89 14.16 -7.48 -17.53
C LYS A 89 13.45 -6.14 -17.62
N ILE A 90 12.16 -6.13 -17.28
CA ILE A 90 11.32 -4.92 -17.21
C ILE A 90 11.25 -4.46 -15.76
N GLN A 91 11.58 -3.19 -15.49
CA GLN A 91 11.45 -2.57 -14.17
C GLN A 91 10.28 -1.60 -14.16
N GLY A 92 9.10 -2.11 -14.47
CA GLY A 92 7.89 -1.29 -14.60
C GLY A 92 7.07 -1.14 -13.33
N THR A 93 7.28 -2.00 -12.33
CA THR A 93 6.40 -2.04 -11.15
C THR A 93 7.21 -2.17 -9.87
N GLU A 94 6.92 -1.31 -8.88
CA GLU A 94 7.46 -1.43 -7.52
C GLU A 94 6.29 -1.56 -6.56
N VAL A 95 6.40 -2.46 -5.60
CA VAL A 95 5.36 -2.67 -4.57
C VAL A 95 5.99 -2.57 -3.19
N PHE A 96 5.39 -1.76 -2.34
CA PHE A 96 5.81 -1.57 -0.95
C PHE A 96 4.65 -1.87 -0.01
N VAL A 97 5.00 -2.21 1.21
CA VAL A 97 4.05 -2.35 2.32
C VAL A 97 4.48 -1.41 3.43
N LEU A 98 3.52 -0.70 4.03
CA LEU A 98 3.77 0.03 5.26
C LEU A 98 3.76 -0.96 6.42
N HIS A 99 4.89 -1.11 7.07
CA HIS A 99 5.11 -2.11 8.12
C HIS A 99 5.53 -1.45 9.42
N ASN A 100 4.99 -1.95 10.52
CA ASN A 100 5.41 -1.54 11.86
C ASN A 100 5.31 -2.74 12.80
N ASP A 101 6.43 -3.16 13.35
CA ASP A 101 6.51 -4.27 14.30
C ASP A 101 6.42 -3.82 15.76
N LYS A 102 6.35 -2.50 16.01
CA LYS A 102 6.20 -1.95 17.35
C LYS A 102 4.74 -1.94 17.77
N ARG A 103 4.51 -2.20 19.05
CA ARG A 103 3.16 -2.19 19.64
C ARG A 103 3.15 -1.30 20.87
N GLU A 104 2.01 -0.64 21.10
CA GLU A 104 1.76 0.18 22.27
C GLU A 104 0.64 -0.44 23.08
N LYS A 105 0.69 -0.28 24.41
CA LYS A 105 -0.40 -0.68 25.30
C LYS A 105 -1.44 0.41 25.33
N LYS A 106 -2.70 0.01 25.19
CA LYS A 106 -3.84 0.94 25.27
C LYS A 106 -4.84 0.41 26.26
N GLU A 107 -5.24 1.25 27.21
CA GLU A 107 -6.30 0.93 28.16
C GLU A 107 -7.65 1.30 27.57
N LEU A 108 -8.58 0.34 27.57
CA LEU A 108 -9.95 0.55 27.11
C LEU A 108 -10.81 1.10 28.24
N PRO A 109 -11.98 1.73 27.95
CA PRO A 109 -12.88 2.24 28.99
C PRO A 109 -13.33 1.20 30.00
N ASN A 110 -13.33 -0.10 29.64
CA ASN A 110 -13.70 -1.19 30.53
C ASN A 110 -12.52 -1.70 31.40
N GLY A 111 -11.38 -1.01 31.37
CA GLY A 111 -10.19 -1.39 32.15
C GLY A 111 -9.31 -2.42 31.49
N LYS A 112 -9.69 -3.01 30.38
CA LYS A 112 -8.85 -3.96 29.65
C LYS A 112 -7.69 -3.25 28.97
N ILE A 113 -6.52 -3.89 29.01
CA ILE A 113 -5.33 -3.41 28.30
C ILE A 113 -5.15 -4.25 27.05
N ILE A 114 -5.08 -3.58 25.91
CA ILE A 114 -4.81 -4.23 24.62
C ILE A 114 -3.51 -3.69 24.02
N GLN A 115 -2.93 -4.44 23.09
CA GLN A 115 -1.80 -3.98 22.30
C GLN A 115 -2.31 -3.51 20.95
N VAL A 116 -1.87 -2.32 20.54
CA VAL A 116 -2.19 -1.72 19.23
C VAL A 116 -0.89 -1.40 18.50
N VAL A 117 -0.98 -1.23 17.19
CA VAL A 117 0.17 -0.80 16.39
C VAL A 117 0.61 0.58 16.86
N ALA A 118 1.91 0.75 17.11
CA ALA A 118 2.46 2.03 17.52
C ALA A 118 2.33 3.09 16.43
N GLN A 119 2.22 4.36 16.81
CA GLN A 119 2.19 5.46 15.86
C GLN A 119 3.57 5.71 15.24
N GLU A 120 4.63 5.40 15.97
CA GLU A 120 6.00 5.54 15.53
C GLU A 120 6.58 4.20 15.10
N GLY A 121 7.63 4.25 14.26
CA GLY A 121 8.34 3.04 13.83
C GLY A 121 7.85 2.45 12.52
N TRP A 122 7.09 3.20 11.74
CA TRP A 122 6.64 2.76 10.42
C TRP A 122 7.79 2.72 9.41
N GLN A 123 7.77 1.73 8.56
CA GLN A 123 8.77 1.53 7.51
C GLN A 123 8.08 1.21 6.20
N LEU A 124 8.67 1.68 5.10
CA LEU A 124 8.30 1.24 3.76
C LEU A 124 9.15 0.03 3.42
N VAL A 125 8.52 -1.11 3.24
CA VAL A 125 9.20 -2.36 2.92
C VAL A 125 8.85 -2.78 1.50
N GLU A 126 9.87 -2.90 0.66
CA GLU A 126 9.70 -3.38 -0.71
C GLU A 126 9.52 -4.90 -0.72
N ILE A 127 8.54 -5.36 -1.48
CA ILE A 127 8.25 -6.80 -1.58
C ILE A 127 8.56 -7.34 -2.98
#